data_5ad7d452626fa9de4ddd38efe8ecda99
#
_entry.id   5ad7d452626fa9de4ddd38efe8ecda99
#
_cell.length_a   1.000
_cell.length_b   1.000
_cell.length_c   1.000
_cell.angle_alpha   90.00
_cell.angle_beta   90.00
_cell.angle_gamma   90.00
#
_symmetry.space_group_name_H-M   'P 1'
#
loop_
_entity.id
_entity.type
_entity.pdbx_description
1 polymer ?
#
loop_
_entity_poly.entity_id
_entity_poly.type
_entity_poly.pdbx_seq_one_letter_code
_entity_poly.pdbx_strand_id
1 'polypeptide(L)' 'MKIKNCILVNGEHSISVKCSHRKGTASFKYYGLKPLPGHFPDGDEINTDIQDGQLIYEQHLKEGFEVAF' A
#
# COMPACT_ATOMS: atom_id res chain seq x y z
N MET A 1 10.34 -8.47 -0.67
CA MET A 1 9.12 -9.26 -0.88
C MET A 1 8.38 -8.74 -2.09
N LYS A 2 7.92 -9.62 -2.95
CA LYS A 2 7.25 -9.21 -4.18
C LYS A 2 5.85 -8.66 -3.87
N ILE A 3 5.48 -7.54 -4.49
CA ILE A 3 4.15 -6.94 -4.33
C ILE A 3 3.07 -7.92 -4.79
N LYS A 4 1.98 -7.97 -4.03
CA LYS A 4 0.83 -8.84 -4.31
C LYS A 4 -0.45 -8.15 -3.84
N ASN A 5 -1.58 -8.66 -4.29
CA ASN A 5 -2.88 -8.21 -3.79
C ASN A 5 -3.01 -8.60 -2.32
N CYS A 6 -3.17 -7.62 -1.46
CA CYS A 6 -3.25 -7.86 -0.02
C CYS A 6 -3.75 -6.61 0.69
N ILE A 7 -3.93 -6.74 2.00
CA ILE A 7 -4.22 -5.60 2.86
C ILE A 7 -3.09 -5.51 3.88
N LEU A 8 -2.47 -4.34 3.95
CA LEU A 8 -1.44 -4.04 4.94
C LEU A 8 -2.07 -3.31 6.11
N VAL A 9 -1.64 -3.64 7.32
CA VAL A 9 -2.18 -3.01 8.53
C VAL A 9 -1.06 -2.53 9.44
N ASN A 10 -1.31 -1.42 10.12
CA ASN A 10 -0.43 -0.88 11.16
C ASN A 10 -1.31 -0.11 12.13
N GLY A 11 -1.68 -0.76 13.26
CA GLY A 11 -2.60 -0.18 14.22
C GLY A 11 -3.97 0.05 13.58
N GLU A 12 -4.41 1.31 13.58
CA GLU A 12 -5.71 1.69 13.00
C GLU A 12 -5.62 2.01 11.51
N HIS A 13 -4.42 2.01 10.95
CA HIS A 13 -4.20 2.31 9.54
C HIS A 13 -4.21 1.03 8.73
N SER A 14 -4.82 1.09 7.55
CA SER A 14 -4.78 -0.02 6.63
C SER A 14 -4.60 0.49 5.20
N ILE A 15 -4.00 -0.35 4.37
CA ILE A 15 -3.74 -0.04 2.97
C ILE A 15 -4.21 -1.22 2.13
N SER A 16 -5.15 -0.94 1.22
CA SER A 16 -5.57 -1.96 0.26
C SER A 16 -4.61 -1.91 -0.92
N VAL A 17 -3.89 -3.00 -1.15
CA VAL A 17 -2.90 -3.10 -2.22
C VAL A 17 -3.46 -3.97 -3.33
N LYS A 18 -3.51 -3.42 -4.54
CA LYS A 18 -3.92 -4.17 -5.73
C LYS A 18 -2.83 -4.01 -6.78
N CYS A 19 -2.50 -5.10 -7.44
CA CYS A 19 -1.51 -5.05 -8.51
C CYS A 19 -1.86 -6.04 -9.60
N SER A 20 -1.36 -5.75 -10.80
CA SER A 20 -1.48 -6.63 -11.94
C SER A 20 -0.11 -6.73 -12.60
N HIS A 21 0.55 -7.87 -12.42
CA HIS A 21 1.84 -8.11 -13.07
C HIS A 21 1.70 -8.19 -14.58
N ARG A 22 0.55 -8.64 -15.04
CA ARG A 22 0.24 -8.71 -16.46
C ARG A 22 0.15 -7.32 -17.09
N LYS A 23 -0.53 -6.39 -16.41
CA LYS A 23 -0.69 -5.01 -16.90
C LYS A 23 0.45 -4.11 -16.50
N GLY A 24 1.27 -4.53 -15.54
CA GLY A 24 2.37 -3.72 -15.03
C GLY A 24 1.91 -2.55 -14.18
N THR A 25 0.77 -2.70 -13.47
CA THR A 25 0.19 -1.63 -12.67
C THR A 25 0.03 -2.02 -11.21
N ALA A 26 -0.02 -1.02 -10.33
CA ALA A 26 -0.29 -1.21 -8.92
C ALA A 26 -1.09 -0.03 -8.38
N SER A 27 -1.92 -0.29 -7.36
CA SER A 27 -2.66 0.77 -6.70
C SER A 27 -2.68 0.53 -5.20
N PHE A 28 -2.71 1.64 -4.45
CA PHE A 28 -2.73 1.65 -2.99
C PHE A 28 -3.85 2.57 -2.54
N LYS A 29 -4.79 2.05 -1.76
CA LYS A 29 -5.85 2.86 -1.20
C LYS A 29 -5.70 2.88 0.32
N TYR A 30 -5.68 4.09 0.89
CA TYR A 30 -5.30 4.32 2.27
C TYR A 30 -6.51 4.56 3.15
N TYR A 31 -6.54 3.90 4.31
CA TYR A 31 -7.61 4.01 5.31
C TYR A 31 -7.00 4.18 6.69
N GLY A 32 -7.70 4.91 7.54
CA GLY A 32 -7.30 5.08 8.94
C GLY A 32 -7.96 6.28 9.58
N LEU A 33 -7.96 6.32 10.90
CA LEU A 33 -8.56 7.43 11.65
C LEU A 33 -7.67 8.67 11.61
N LYS A 34 -6.35 8.48 11.51
CA LYS A 34 -5.38 9.56 11.42
C LYS A 34 -4.33 9.19 10.40
N PRO A 35 -3.95 10.10 9.50
CA PRO A 35 -2.87 9.83 8.56
C PRO A 35 -1.54 9.72 9.33
N LEU A 36 -0.70 8.77 8.91
CA LEU A 36 0.67 8.70 9.40
C LEU A 36 1.50 9.80 8.73
N PRO A 37 2.55 10.32 9.41
CA PRO A 37 3.43 11.32 8.79
C PRO A 37 3.97 10.79 7.46
N GLY A 38 3.84 11.61 6.40
CA GLY A 38 4.29 11.24 5.08
C GLY A 38 3.36 10.33 4.31
N HIS A 39 2.20 9.99 4.86
CA HIS A 39 1.20 9.13 4.23
C HIS A 39 -0.01 9.95 3.78
N PHE A 40 -0.81 9.34 2.91
CA PHE A 40 -2.02 9.97 2.37
C PHE A 40 -3.16 9.90 3.38
N PRO A 41 -4.07 10.88 3.35
CA PRO A 41 -5.28 10.84 4.18
C PRO A 41 -6.15 9.64 3.85
N ASP A 42 -7.07 9.34 4.79
CA ASP A 42 -8.04 8.27 4.61
C ASP A 42 -8.82 8.44 3.31
N GLY A 43 -8.92 7.35 2.56
CA GLY A 43 -9.63 7.32 1.29
C GLY A 43 -8.82 7.73 0.08
N ASP A 44 -7.62 8.25 0.27
CA ASP A 44 -6.74 8.59 -0.86
C ASP A 44 -6.23 7.32 -1.55
N GLU A 45 -5.98 7.44 -2.83
CA GLU A 45 -5.49 6.34 -3.64
C GLU A 45 -4.33 6.78 -4.51
N ILE A 46 -3.32 5.92 -4.63
CA ILE A 46 -2.21 6.08 -5.57
C ILE A 46 -2.35 5.01 -6.64
N ASN A 47 -2.21 5.42 -7.90
CA ASN A 47 -2.10 4.49 -9.02
C ASN A 47 -0.75 4.71 -9.69
N THR A 48 -0.01 3.63 -9.90
CA THR A 48 1.35 3.71 -10.42
C THR A 48 1.69 2.46 -11.23
N ASP A 49 2.87 2.44 -11.83
CA ASP A 49 3.34 1.22 -12.48
C ASP A 49 3.83 0.22 -11.43
N ILE A 50 4.02 -1.03 -11.85
CA ILE A 50 4.36 -2.11 -10.92
C ILE A 50 5.75 -1.94 -10.29
N GLN A 51 6.68 -1.31 -11.00
CA GLN A 51 8.04 -1.10 -10.47
C GLN A 51 8.02 -0.09 -9.34
N ASP A 52 7.38 1.05 -9.54
CA ASP A 52 7.21 2.05 -8.49
C ASP A 52 6.34 1.51 -7.36
N GLY A 53 5.30 0.74 -7.71
CA GLY A 53 4.46 0.07 -6.73
C GLY A 53 5.24 -0.86 -5.83
N GLN A 54 6.20 -1.60 -6.38
CA GLN A 54 7.06 -2.47 -5.59
C GLN A 54 7.87 -1.67 -4.56
N LEU A 55 8.41 -0.52 -4.96
CA LEU A 55 9.16 0.34 -4.05
C LEU A 55 8.27 0.89 -2.93
N ILE A 56 7.07 1.34 -3.27
CA ILE A 56 6.10 1.86 -2.30
C ILE A 56 5.70 0.75 -1.32
N TYR A 57 5.43 -0.44 -1.82
CA TYR A 57 5.08 -1.60 -1.01
C TYR A 57 6.18 -1.93 0.00
N GLU A 58 7.44 -1.99 -0.46
CA GLU A 58 8.57 -2.28 0.42
C GLU A 58 8.75 -1.18 1.46
N GLN A 59 8.53 0.07 1.08
CA GLN A 59 8.63 1.19 2.00
C GLN A 59 7.61 1.06 3.12
N HIS A 60 6.36 0.69 2.81
CA HIS A 60 5.34 0.49 3.83
C HIS A 60 5.69 -0.65 4.79
N LEU A 61 6.27 -1.74 4.27
CA LEU A 61 6.72 -2.82 5.13
C LEU A 61 7.81 -2.35 6.10
N LYS A 62 8.72 -1.50 5.64
CA LYS A 62 9.77 -0.92 6.50
C LYS A 62 9.18 0.01 7.55
N GLU A 63 8.06 0.64 7.26
CA GLU A 63 7.38 1.55 8.19
C GLU A 63 6.59 0.82 9.27
N GLY A 64 6.52 -0.50 9.20
CA GLY A 64 5.86 -1.30 10.21
C GLY A 64 4.51 -1.87 9.79
N PHE A 65 4.10 -1.68 8.54
CA PHE A 65 2.90 -2.32 8.04
C PHE A 65 3.13 -3.81 7.83
N GLU A 66 2.12 -4.61 8.17
CA GLU A 66 2.19 -6.06 8.04
C GLU A 66 1.08 -6.53 7.11
N VAL A 67 1.34 -7.61 6.38
CA VAL A 67 0.35 -8.24 5.51
C VAL A 67 -0.67 -8.95 6.39
N ALA A 68 -1.93 -8.49 6.33
CA ALA A 68 -3.02 -9.07 7.13
C ALA A 68 -3.88 -10.04 6.32
N PHE A 69 -4.05 -9.77 5.02
CA PHE A 69 -4.89 -10.61 4.16
C PHE A 69 -4.27 -10.79 2.79
#